data_b275d3f00363016ced34dec2b5810455
#
_entry.id   b275d3f00363016ced34dec2b5810455
#
_cell.length_a   1.000
_cell.length_b   1.000
_cell.length_c   1.000
_cell.angle_alpha   90.00
_cell.angle_beta   90.00
_cell.angle_gamma   90.00
#
_symmetry.space_group_name_H-M   'P 1'
#
loop_
_entity.id
_entity.type
_entity.pdbx_description
1 polymer ?
#
loop_
_entity_poly.entity_id
_entity_poly.type
_entity_poly.pdbx_seq_one_letter_code
_entity_poly.pdbx_strand_id
1 'polypeptide(L)'
;DLCLDEFTDHGHCGVLTPDGRVDNDRTLELYAEMARAQAHAGVDMVGPSGMMDGQVGVVRAALDASAHTDVGILAYSAKYASSFYGPFREAVDSALVGDRRTYQQDPANALEGVREVLLDIEQGADIVMVKPALAYLDVIRRVRDAVDVPVAAYNISGEYAMVEAAAERG
;
A
#
# COMPACT_ATOMS: atom_id res chain seq x y z
N ASP A 1 1.10 -9.15 -2.80
CA ASP A 1 1.64 -7.85 -2.37
C ASP A 1 2.81 -7.47 -3.26
N LEU A 2 2.90 -6.19 -3.61
CA LEU A 2 3.99 -5.63 -4.40
C LEU A 2 4.65 -4.53 -3.56
N CYS A 3 5.70 -4.90 -2.84
CA CYS A 3 6.47 -4.04 -1.95
C CYS A 3 7.90 -4.59 -1.78
N LEU A 4 8.86 -3.74 -1.45
CA LEU A 4 10.26 -4.15 -1.31
C LEU A 4 10.67 -4.43 0.15
N ASP A 5 9.84 -4.16 1.14
CA ASP A 5 10.22 -4.21 2.56
C ASP A 5 10.69 -5.59 3.03
N GLU A 6 10.19 -6.67 2.45
CA GLU A 6 10.64 -8.04 2.72
C GLU A 6 11.95 -8.41 2.01
N PHE A 7 12.38 -7.60 1.04
CA PHE A 7 13.58 -7.84 0.22
C PHE A 7 14.71 -6.86 0.50
N THR A 8 14.54 -5.99 1.50
CA THR A 8 15.54 -5.01 1.92
C THR A 8 16.09 -5.34 3.30
N ASP A 9 17.36 -5.10 3.52
CA ASP A 9 18.03 -5.29 4.82
C ASP A 9 17.66 -4.23 5.87
N HIS A 10 17.03 -3.14 5.43
CA HIS A 10 16.61 -2.02 6.28
C HIS A 10 15.09 -1.96 6.53
N GLY A 11 14.27 -2.82 5.91
CA GLY A 11 12.82 -2.92 6.10
C GLY A 11 11.96 -1.76 5.57
N HIS A 12 12.52 -0.82 4.82
CA HIS A 12 11.72 0.19 4.11
C HIS A 12 11.13 -0.36 2.80
N CYS A 13 10.00 0.21 2.37
CA CYS A 13 9.28 -0.18 1.16
C CYS A 13 9.97 0.26 -0.15
N GLY A 14 11.12 0.91 -0.08
CA GLY A 14 11.84 1.44 -1.23
C GLY A 14 13.34 1.45 -1.04
N VAL A 15 14.05 1.78 -2.12
CA VAL A 15 15.50 1.96 -2.15
C VAL A 15 15.88 3.16 -1.30
N LEU A 16 16.97 3.06 -0.54
CA LEU A 16 17.48 4.21 0.21
C LEU A 16 18.57 4.96 -0.57
N THR A 17 18.55 6.27 -0.44
CA THR A 17 19.67 7.15 -0.80
C THR A 17 20.84 6.97 0.19
N PRO A 18 22.07 7.42 -0.13
CA PRO A 18 23.20 7.32 0.80
C PRO A 18 23.00 8.02 2.15
N ASP A 19 22.09 8.99 2.22
CA ASP A 19 21.70 9.70 3.44
C ASP A 19 20.49 9.09 4.15
N GLY A 20 20.06 7.88 3.72
CA GLY A 20 19.04 7.07 4.40
C GLY A 20 17.59 7.46 4.13
N ARG A 21 17.31 8.27 3.11
CA ARG A 21 15.94 8.59 2.68
C ARG A 21 15.48 7.64 1.59
N VAL A 22 14.18 7.37 1.52
CA VAL A 22 13.62 6.60 0.41
C VAL A 22 13.72 7.40 -0.89
N ASP A 23 14.32 6.78 -1.91
CA ASP A 23 14.42 7.29 -3.27
C ASP A 23 13.20 6.78 -4.07
N ASN A 24 12.22 7.66 -4.26
CA ASN A 24 10.97 7.33 -4.94
C ASN A 24 11.22 6.79 -6.35
N ASP A 25 11.98 7.52 -7.15
CA ASP A 25 12.12 7.23 -8.58
C ASP A 25 12.87 5.91 -8.83
N ARG A 26 13.94 5.66 -8.08
CA ARG A 26 14.65 4.36 -8.15
C ARG A 26 13.79 3.21 -7.63
N THR A 27 12.93 3.47 -6.66
CA THR A 27 11.98 2.46 -6.15
C THR A 27 10.96 2.08 -7.23
N LEU A 28 10.45 3.04 -8.00
CA LEU A 28 9.52 2.80 -9.09
C LEU A 28 10.08 1.88 -10.17
N GLU A 29 11.38 1.98 -10.49
CA GLU A 29 12.04 1.07 -11.44
C GLU A 29 11.94 -0.40 -10.96
N LEU A 30 12.21 -0.65 -9.67
CA LEU A 30 12.12 -1.99 -9.09
C LEU A 30 10.66 -2.48 -8.96
N TYR A 31 9.72 -1.59 -8.71
CA TYR A 31 8.29 -1.92 -8.71
C TYR A 31 7.82 -2.37 -10.09
N ALA A 32 8.28 -1.73 -11.16
CA ALA A 32 8.01 -2.17 -12.53
C ALA A 32 8.57 -3.57 -12.81
N GLU A 33 9.78 -3.87 -12.33
CA GLU A 33 10.39 -5.21 -12.48
C GLU A 33 9.62 -6.26 -11.68
N MET A 34 9.25 -5.96 -10.43
CA MET A 34 8.48 -6.86 -9.59
C MET A 34 7.09 -7.15 -10.18
N ALA A 35 6.41 -6.13 -10.69
CA ALA A 35 5.11 -6.28 -11.33
C ALA A 35 5.19 -7.26 -12.52
N ARG A 36 6.20 -7.10 -13.39
CA ARG A 36 6.43 -8.03 -14.52
C ARG A 36 6.72 -9.46 -14.04
N ALA A 37 7.54 -9.60 -13.00
CA ALA A 37 7.90 -10.91 -12.45
C ALA A 37 6.67 -11.63 -11.85
N GLN A 38 5.85 -10.91 -11.09
CA GLN A 38 4.62 -11.45 -10.50
C GLN A 38 3.61 -11.84 -11.58
N ALA A 39 3.39 -10.98 -12.58
CA ALA A 39 2.49 -11.26 -13.69
C ALA A 39 2.96 -12.48 -14.52
N HIS A 40 4.27 -12.57 -14.79
CA HIS A 40 4.84 -13.73 -15.47
C HIS A 40 4.68 -15.04 -14.66
N ALA A 41 4.67 -14.96 -13.34
CA ALA A 41 4.37 -16.08 -12.46
C ALA A 41 2.89 -16.48 -12.44
N GLY A 42 2.00 -15.72 -13.07
CA GLY A 42 0.58 -16.05 -13.26
C GLY A 42 -0.35 -15.51 -12.18
N VAL A 43 -0.04 -14.36 -11.58
CA VAL A 43 -1.00 -13.72 -10.66
C VAL A 43 -2.13 -13.04 -11.44
N ASP A 44 -3.34 -13.06 -10.89
CA ASP A 44 -4.51 -12.36 -11.48
C ASP A 44 -4.55 -10.89 -11.07
N MET A 45 -3.88 -10.52 -9.96
CA MET A 45 -3.90 -9.16 -9.42
C MET A 45 -2.62 -8.87 -8.64
N VAL A 46 -2.12 -7.64 -8.75
CA VAL A 46 -1.01 -7.11 -7.94
C VAL A 46 -1.48 -6.05 -6.96
N GLY A 47 -0.86 -5.99 -5.78
CA GLY A 47 -1.21 -5.03 -4.73
C GLY A 47 -0.04 -4.12 -4.37
N PRO A 48 0.21 -3.00 -5.07
CA PRO A 48 1.28 -2.06 -4.73
C PRO A 48 0.99 -1.40 -3.39
N SER A 49 1.82 -1.68 -2.39
CA SER A 49 1.59 -1.26 -1.00
C SER A 49 2.66 -0.32 -0.43
N GLY A 50 3.62 0.11 -1.23
CA GLY A 50 4.76 0.90 -0.78
C GLY A 50 4.52 2.39 -0.63
N MET A 51 3.42 2.92 -1.14
CA MET A 51 3.07 4.34 -1.08
C MET A 51 4.09 5.26 -1.80
N MET A 52 4.68 4.79 -2.88
CA MET A 52 5.52 5.62 -3.72
C MET A 52 4.66 6.47 -4.67
N ASP A 53 5.05 7.72 -4.85
CA ASP A 53 4.37 8.61 -5.80
C ASP A 53 4.45 8.04 -7.22
N GLY A 54 3.30 7.87 -7.88
CA GLY A 54 3.23 7.34 -9.24
C GLY A 54 3.34 5.82 -9.35
N GLN A 55 3.35 5.08 -8.24
CA GLN A 55 3.56 3.62 -8.25
C GLN A 55 2.52 2.88 -9.10
N VAL A 56 1.25 3.26 -9.04
CA VAL A 56 0.18 2.60 -9.81
C VAL A 56 0.40 2.78 -11.31
N GLY A 57 0.70 4.00 -11.74
CA GLY A 57 0.95 4.29 -13.16
C GLY A 57 2.16 3.53 -13.73
N VAL A 58 3.25 3.44 -12.96
CA VAL A 58 4.44 2.69 -13.38
C VAL A 58 4.16 1.19 -13.44
N VAL A 59 3.45 0.64 -12.45
CA VAL A 59 3.04 -0.77 -12.43
C VAL A 59 2.12 -1.08 -13.62
N ARG A 60 1.11 -0.27 -13.87
CA ARG A 60 0.19 -0.46 -15.01
C ARG A 60 0.94 -0.42 -16.34
N ALA A 61 1.79 0.58 -16.54
CA ALA A 61 2.60 0.69 -17.76
C ALA A 61 3.54 -0.52 -17.95
N ALA A 62 4.12 -1.04 -16.87
CA ALA A 62 5.01 -2.21 -16.92
C ALA A 62 4.25 -3.49 -17.29
N LEU A 63 3.05 -3.70 -16.74
CA LEU A 63 2.18 -4.82 -17.05
C LEU A 63 1.71 -4.77 -18.51
N ASP A 64 1.24 -3.62 -18.98
CA ASP A 64 0.77 -3.44 -20.36
C ASP A 64 1.89 -3.65 -21.38
N ALA A 65 3.09 -3.11 -21.13
CA ALA A 65 4.25 -3.27 -22.00
C ALA A 65 4.73 -4.74 -22.10
N SER A 66 4.40 -5.56 -21.10
CA SER A 66 4.72 -7.00 -21.08
C SER A 66 3.56 -7.91 -21.47
N ALA A 67 2.49 -7.36 -22.09
CA ALA A 67 1.28 -8.04 -22.54
C ALA A 67 0.45 -8.70 -21.42
N HIS A 68 0.52 -8.17 -20.19
CA HIS A 68 -0.30 -8.58 -19.04
C HIS A 68 -1.41 -7.55 -18.75
N THR A 69 -2.17 -7.16 -19.78
CA THR A 69 -3.20 -6.13 -19.71
C THR A 69 -4.42 -6.52 -18.87
N ASP A 70 -4.59 -7.79 -18.60
CA ASP A 70 -5.67 -8.41 -17.82
C ASP A 70 -5.33 -8.58 -16.33
N VAL A 71 -4.08 -8.33 -15.93
CA VAL A 71 -3.69 -8.33 -14.51
C VAL A 71 -4.21 -7.07 -13.81
N GLY A 72 -5.08 -7.27 -12.83
CA GLY A 72 -5.69 -6.17 -12.06
C GLY A 72 -4.72 -5.52 -11.07
N ILE A 73 -5.03 -4.28 -10.68
CA ILE A 73 -4.29 -3.53 -9.65
C ILE A 73 -5.21 -3.18 -8.49
N LEU A 74 -4.91 -3.74 -7.30
CA LEU A 74 -5.50 -3.33 -6.03
C LEU A 74 -4.52 -2.37 -5.33
N ALA A 75 -4.78 -1.07 -5.46
CA ALA A 75 -3.90 -0.04 -4.93
C ALA A 75 -4.13 0.22 -3.43
N TYR A 76 -3.06 0.25 -2.65
CA TYR A 76 -3.09 0.72 -1.26
C TYR A 76 -3.07 2.25 -1.25
N SER A 77 -4.13 2.87 -1.73
CA SER A 77 -4.19 4.29 -2.08
C SER A 77 -4.19 5.22 -0.86
N ALA A 78 -4.94 4.85 0.19
CA ALA A 78 -5.01 5.62 1.43
C ALA A 78 -4.44 4.80 2.59
N LYS A 79 -3.10 4.71 2.66
CA LYS A 79 -2.38 3.96 3.69
C LYS A 79 -1.72 4.91 4.69
N TYR A 80 -2.32 5.01 5.87
CA TYR A 80 -1.90 5.92 6.93
C TYR A 80 -0.81 5.33 7.82
N ALA A 81 0.12 6.17 8.26
CA ALA A 81 1.05 5.81 9.31
C ALA A 81 0.28 5.50 10.61
N SER A 82 0.62 4.41 11.29
CA SER A 82 -0.09 3.97 12.50
C SER A 82 0.80 3.15 13.42
N SER A 83 0.65 3.33 14.73
CA SER A 83 1.25 2.45 15.74
C SER A 83 0.62 1.05 15.76
N PHE A 84 -0.57 0.88 15.20
CA PHE A 84 -1.28 -0.41 15.13
C PHE A 84 -0.62 -1.43 14.18
N TYR A 85 0.44 -1.05 13.46
CA TYR A 85 1.30 -2.01 12.74
C TYR A 85 2.26 -2.79 13.66
N GLY A 86 2.33 -2.49 14.96
CA GLY A 86 3.26 -3.10 15.90
C GLY A 86 3.26 -4.63 15.86
N PRO A 87 2.11 -5.33 16.08
CA PRO A 87 2.08 -6.80 16.07
C PRO A 87 2.56 -7.43 14.76
N PHE A 88 2.29 -6.81 13.61
CA PHE A 88 2.81 -7.27 12.32
C PHE A 88 4.34 -7.16 12.24
N ARG A 89 4.91 -6.05 12.71
CA ARG A 89 6.39 -5.86 12.70
C ARG A 89 7.10 -6.91 13.54
N GLU A 90 6.51 -7.29 14.68
CA GLU A 90 7.03 -8.37 15.53
C GLU A 90 6.89 -9.72 14.82
N ALA A 91 5.74 -9.99 14.18
CA ALA A 91 5.46 -11.27 13.53
C ALA A 91 6.38 -11.57 12.33
N VAL A 92 6.83 -10.54 11.61
CA VAL A 92 7.72 -10.68 10.43
C VAL A 92 9.19 -10.39 10.78
N ASP A 93 9.53 -10.23 12.04
CA ASP A 93 10.89 -9.87 12.51
C ASP A 93 11.47 -8.69 11.72
N SER A 94 10.68 -7.62 11.60
CA SER A 94 10.98 -6.49 10.72
C SER A 94 12.29 -5.81 11.06
N ALA A 95 13.19 -5.70 10.09
CA ALA A 95 14.45 -4.96 10.20
C ALA A 95 14.28 -3.44 10.25
N LEU A 96 13.05 -2.92 10.18
CA LEU A 96 12.77 -1.49 10.09
C LEU A 96 13.29 -0.73 11.32
N VAL A 97 14.24 0.18 11.08
CA VAL A 97 14.72 1.17 12.06
C VAL A 97 14.08 2.52 11.72
N GLY A 98 13.40 3.13 12.70
CA GLY A 98 12.67 4.37 12.51
C GLY A 98 11.18 4.16 12.16
N ASP A 99 10.65 4.97 11.27
CA ASP A 99 9.25 4.90 10.86
C ASP A 99 9.07 5.09 9.33
N ARG A 100 7.84 5.01 8.85
CA ARG A 100 7.48 5.15 7.44
C ARG A 100 6.72 6.44 7.13
N ARG A 101 6.79 7.45 8.02
CA ARG A 101 6.03 8.70 7.89
C ARG A 101 6.43 9.56 6.69
N THR A 102 7.59 9.30 6.10
CA THR A 102 8.06 10.03 4.92
C THR A 102 7.32 9.64 3.64
N TYR A 103 6.62 8.49 3.65
CA TYR A 103 5.86 7.99 2.49
C TYR A 103 4.49 7.42 2.84
N GLN A 104 4.18 7.07 4.08
CA GLN A 104 2.81 6.78 4.52
C GLN A 104 2.10 8.09 4.88
N GLN A 105 0.78 8.15 4.66
CA GLN A 105 -0.01 9.35 4.84
C GLN A 105 -0.06 9.82 6.29
N ASP A 106 -0.21 11.14 6.47
CA ASP A 106 -0.44 11.75 7.77
C ASP A 106 -1.76 11.24 8.38
N PRO A 107 -1.72 10.63 9.59
CA PRO A 107 -2.92 10.11 10.27
C PRO A 107 -4.07 11.10 10.44
N ALA A 108 -3.80 12.39 10.43
CA ALA A 108 -4.80 13.46 10.63
C ALA A 108 -5.35 14.03 9.31
N ASN A 109 -4.84 13.62 8.14
CA ASN A 109 -5.19 14.23 6.86
C ASN A 109 -6.10 13.34 5.99
N ALA A 110 -7.41 13.40 6.23
CA ALA A 110 -8.40 12.65 5.44
C ALA A 110 -8.52 13.13 3.98
N LEU A 111 -8.20 14.40 3.68
CA LEU A 111 -8.31 14.96 2.33
C LEU A 111 -7.20 14.44 1.41
N GLU A 112 -6.01 14.22 1.95
CA GLU A 112 -4.90 13.59 1.23
C GLU A 112 -5.28 12.17 0.78
N GLY A 113 -5.88 11.37 1.67
CA GLY A 113 -6.32 10.01 1.33
C GLY A 113 -7.31 9.97 0.15
N VAL A 114 -8.26 10.89 0.09
CA VAL A 114 -9.20 11.00 -1.05
C VAL A 114 -8.48 11.42 -2.33
N ARG A 115 -7.53 12.35 -2.24
CA ARG A 115 -6.73 12.82 -3.37
C ARG A 115 -5.90 11.69 -3.97
N GLU A 116 -5.18 10.94 -3.13
CA GLU A 116 -4.34 9.82 -3.58
C GLU A 116 -5.19 8.71 -4.25
N VAL A 117 -6.35 8.40 -3.69
CA VAL A 117 -7.30 7.47 -4.30
C VAL A 117 -7.69 7.89 -5.72
N LEU A 118 -8.00 9.16 -5.94
CA LEU A 118 -8.36 9.66 -7.27
C LEU A 118 -7.19 9.61 -8.25
N LEU A 119 -5.98 9.92 -7.79
CA LEU A 119 -4.76 9.81 -8.60
C LEU A 119 -4.45 8.37 -8.98
N ASP A 120 -4.60 7.42 -8.06
CA ASP A 120 -4.39 5.99 -8.33
C ASP A 120 -5.39 5.45 -9.36
N ILE A 121 -6.65 5.90 -9.31
CA ILE A 121 -7.66 5.55 -10.34
C ILE A 121 -7.28 6.12 -11.71
N GLU A 122 -6.86 7.39 -11.78
CA GLU A 122 -6.34 7.99 -13.01
C GLU A 122 -5.13 7.22 -13.57
N GLN A 123 -4.31 6.65 -12.72
CA GLN A 123 -3.14 5.86 -13.07
C GLN A 123 -3.47 4.40 -13.44
N GLY A 124 -4.71 3.95 -13.27
CA GLY A 124 -5.17 2.65 -13.70
C GLY A 124 -5.39 1.62 -12.59
N ALA A 125 -5.67 2.05 -11.36
CA ALA A 125 -6.12 1.15 -10.30
C ALA A 125 -7.52 0.62 -10.57
N ASP A 126 -7.72 -0.70 -10.47
CA ASP A 126 -9.02 -1.36 -10.58
C ASP A 126 -9.79 -1.37 -9.26
N ILE A 127 -9.06 -1.48 -8.15
CA ILE A 127 -9.59 -1.46 -6.78
C ILE A 127 -8.70 -0.53 -5.96
N VAL A 128 -9.32 0.31 -5.12
CA VAL A 128 -8.61 1.19 -4.18
C VAL A 128 -8.82 0.77 -2.75
N MET A 129 -7.85 0.99 -1.88
CA MET A 129 -7.89 0.52 -0.49
C MET A 129 -7.59 1.62 0.52
N VAL A 130 -8.32 1.60 1.62
CA VAL A 130 -8.03 2.36 2.84
C VAL A 130 -7.42 1.43 3.90
N LYS A 131 -6.28 1.82 4.47
CA LYS A 131 -5.53 1.06 5.48
C LYS A 131 -4.89 2.01 6.51
N PRO A 132 -5.12 1.87 7.81
CA PRO A 132 -5.99 0.92 8.51
C PRO A 132 -7.49 1.12 8.23
N ALA A 133 -8.35 0.17 8.69
CA ALA A 133 -9.78 0.20 8.43
C ALA A 133 -10.59 0.81 9.57
N LEU A 134 -10.55 0.22 10.78
CA LEU A 134 -11.45 0.57 11.88
C LEU A 134 -11.26 2.01 12.37
N ALA A 135 -10.03 2.50 12.38
CA ALA A 135 -9.71 3.87 12.79
C ALA A 135 -10.06 4.92 11.71
N TYR A 136 -10.44 4.50 10.49
CA TYR A 136 -10.62 5.36 9.32
C TYR A 136 -11.96 5.11 8.59
N LEU A 137 -13.01 4.76 9.33
CA LEU A 137 -14.35 4.53 8.75
C LEU A 137 -14.90 5.78 8.04
N ASP A 138 -14.57 6.97 8.51
CA ASP A 138 -14.91 8.24 7.87
C ASP A 138 -14.19 8.43 6.53
N VAL A 139 -12.92 8.04 6.44
CA VAL A 139 -12.15 8.08 5.17
C VAL A 139 -12.70 7.05 4.19
N ILE A 140 -12.99 5.82 4.64
CA ILE A 140 -13.63 4.79 3.82
C ILE A 140 -14.95 5.31 3.23
N ARG A 141 -15.77 5.98 4.04
CA ARG A 141 -17.03 6.58 3.58
C ARG A 141 -16.79 7.68 2.56
N ARG A 142 -15.86 8.60 2.81
CA ARG A 142 -15.49 9.68 1.88
C ARG A 142 -14.98 9.15 0.55
N VAL A 143 -14.10 8.14 0.59
CA VAL A 143 -13.59 7.47 -0.62
C VAL A 143 -14.75 6.81 -1.38
N ARG A 144 -15.60 6.03 -0.70
CA ARG A 144 -16.73 5.36 -1.35
C ARG A 144 -17.70 6.34 -2.03
N ASP A 145 -17.89 7.52 -1.45
CA ASP A 145 -18.75 8.54 -2.04
C ASP A 145 -18.12 9.27 -3.24
N ALA A 146 -16.78 9.23 -3.34
CA ALA A 146 -16.02 9.94 -4.38
C ALA A 146 -15.69 9.08 -5.61
N VAL A 147 -15.86 7.74 -5.56
CA VAL A 147 -15.39 6.83 -6.62
C VAL A 147 -16.45 5.80 -6.99
N ASP A 148 -16.36 5.30 -8.25
CA ASP A 148 -17.23 4.25 -8.77
C ASP A 148 -16.57 2.85 -8.78
N VAL A 149 -15.24 2.79 -8.60
CA VAL A 149 -14.50 1.53 -8.48
C VAL A 149 -14.74 0.86 -7.13
N PRO A 150 -14.51 -0.45 -6.98
CA PRO A 150 -14.57 -1.14 -5.69
C PRO A 150 -13.61 -0.52 -4.67
N VAL A 151 -14.08 -0.38 -3.42
CA VAL A 151 -13.29 0.12 -2.28
C VAL A 151 -13.04 -1.01 -1.31
N ALA A 152 -11.77 -1.34 -1.11
CA ALA A 152 -11.31 -2.29 -0.10
C ALA A 152 -10.94 -1.56 1.21
N ALA A 153 -11.00 -2.29 2.32
CA ALA A 153 -10.55 -1.82 3.62
C ALA A 153 -9.73 -2.91 4.30
N TYR A 154 -8.62 -2.54 4.92
CA TYR A 154 -7.69 -3.50 5.52
C TYR A 154 -7.61 -3.31 7.04
N ASN A 155 -8.12 -4.30 7.80
CA ASN A 155 -7.87 -4.38 9.23
C ASN A 155 -6.43 -4.82 9.48
N ILE A 156 -5.63 -3.94 10.05
CA ILE A 156 -4.22 -4.23 10.36
C ILE A 156 -4.08 -5.03 11.66
N SER A 157 -2.89 -5.54 11.92
CA SER A 157 -2.61 -6.47 13.02
C SER A 157 -3.05 -5.98 14.40
N GLY A 158 -2.85 -4.70 14.72
CA GLY A 158 -3.31 -4.11 15.98
C GLY A 158 -4.83 -3.99 16.07
N GLU A 159 -5.51 -3.68 14.97
CA GLU A 159 -6.97 -3.66 14.92
C GLU A 159 -7.55 -5.08 15.10
N TYR A 160 -6.97 -6.07 14.43
CA TYR A 160 -7.31 -7.48 14.60
C TYR A 160 -7.15 -7.92 16.06
N ALA A 161 -5.99 -7.63 16.65
CA ALA A 161 -5.70 -8.00 18.05
C ALA A 161 -6.70 -7.38 19.06
N MET A 162 -7.13 -6.14 18.82
CA MET A 162 -8.15 -5.47 19.65
C MET A 162 -9.52 -6.16 19.54
N VAL A 163 -9.92 -6.54 18.31
CA VAL A 163 -11.21 -7.24 18.08
C VAL A 163 -11.20 -8.62 18.73
N GLU A 164 -10.13 -9.40 18.56
CA GLU A 164 -10.00 -10.71 19.20
C GLU A 164 -10.04 -10.61 20.74
N ALA A 165 -9.28 -9.68 21.33
CA ALA A 165 -9.27 -9.47 22.77
C ALA A 165 -10.65 -9.05 23.33
N ALA A 166 -11.46 -8.34 22.55
CA ALA A 166 -12.83 -8.00 22.92
C ALA A 166 -13.75 -9.23 22.81
N ALA A 167 -13.64 -10.00 21.72
CA ALA A 167 -14.44 -11.21 21.48
C ALA A 167 -14.25 -12.28 22.54
N GLU A 168 -13.02 -12.47 23.06
CA GLU A 168 -12.72 -13.39 24.16
C GLU A 168 -13.47 -13.07 25.48
N ARG A 169 -13.94 -11.83 25.63
CA ARG A 169 -14.62 -11.36 26.84
C ARG A 169 -16.15 -11.27 26.69
N GLY A 170 -16.70 -11.50 25.52
CA GLY A 170 -18.14 -11.47 25.19
C GLY A 170 -18.60 -10.09 24.72
#